data_928d58bc8c249f42419444f3b24e0621
#
_entry.id   928d58bc8c249f42419444f3b24e0621
#
_cell.length_a   1.000
_cell.length_b   1.000
_cell.length_c   1.000
_cell.angle_alpha   90.00
_cell.angle_beta   90.00
_cell.angle_gamma   90.00
#
_symmetry.space_group_name_H-M   'P 1'
#
loop_
_entity.id
_entity.type
_entity.pdbx_description
1 polymer ?
#
loop_
_entity_poly.entity_id
_entity_poly.type
_entity_poly.pdbx_seq_one_letter_code
_entity_poly.pdbx_strand_id
1 'polypeptide(L)'
;FDVPPVVDLVRLPTHERGRVLADNAQLRERYGKVGKGKNEFFQVAIADDVTLDGWAMYPADFDPAKSWPVLFHVYGEPWSQTVKDTWFLNHHLFHRWLTQLGYVVMSIDARGTPAPKGRDW
;
A
#
# COMPACT_ATOMS: atom_id res chain seq x y z
N PHE A 1 2.56 -2.46 -4.60
CA PHE A 1 2.21 -1.21 -3.90
C PHE A 1 3.43 -0.29 -3.76
N ASP A 2 4.64 -0.80 -3.75
CA ASP A 2 5.88 -0.02 -3.58
C ASP A 2 6.72 0.08 -4.88
N VAL A 3 6.11 -0.13 -6.02
CA VAL A 3 6.78 -0.05 -7.32
C VAL A 3 5.95 0.79 -8.28
N PRO A 4 6.54 1.84 -8.92
CA PRO A 4 5.88 2.59 -9.97
C PRO A 4 5.40 1.67 -11.10
N PRO A 5 4.17 1.87 -11.62
CA PRO A 5 3.58 0.97 -12.59
C PRO A 5 4.30 1.03 -13.94
N VAL A 6 4.19 -0.07 -14.69
CA VAL A 6 4.47 -0.11 -16.13
C VAL A 6 3.12 -0.20 -16.84
N VAL A 7 2.95 0.57 -17.91
CA VAL A 7 1.73 0.56 -18.72
C VAL A 7 2.06 -0.05 -20.07
N ASP A 8 1.40 -1.15 -20.39
CA ASP A 8 1.59 -1.92 -21.61
C ASP A 8 0.32 -1.95 -22.46
N LEU A 9 0.50 -1.98 -23.76
CA LEU A 9 -0.53 -2.41 -24.70
C LEU A 9 -0.42 -3.92 -24.84
N VAL A 10 -1.52 -4.63 -24.56
CA VAL A 10 -1.60 -6.09 -24.69
C VAL A 10 -2.57 -6.49 -25.81
N ARG A 11 -2.33 -7.65 -26.41
CA ARG A 11 -3.20 -8.23 -27.43
C ARG A 11 -4.23 -9.14 -26.78
N LEU A 12 -5.50 -8.92 -27.06
CA LEU A 12 -6.57 -9.83 -26.60
C LEU A 12 -6.77 -10.98 -27.60
N PRO A 13 -7.18 -12.19 -27.14
CA PRO A 13 -7.38 -12.61 -25.76
C PRO A 13 -6.11 -13.19 -25.07
N THR A 14 -4.98 -13.25 -25.76
CA THR A 14 -3.77 -13.95 -25.30
C THR A 14 -3.02 -13.21 -24.18
N HIS A 15 -3.29 -11.91 -24.01
CA HIS A 15 -2.58 -11.01 -23.10
C HIS A 15 -1.08 -10.88 -23.39
N GLU A 16 -0.66 -11.24 -24.60
CA GLU A 16 0.73 -11.02 -25.03
C GLU A 16 1.05 -9.52 -25.07
N ARG A 17 2.21 -9.17 -24.52
CA ARG A 17 2.71 -7.80 -24.55
C ARG A 17 3.01 -7.38 -25.99
N GLY A 18 2.28 -6.41 -26.49
CA GLY A 18 2.50 -5.82 -27.81
C GLY A 18 3.51 -4.69 -27.77
N ARG A 19 3.32 -3.73 -26.87
CA ARG A 19 4.20 -2.54 -26.77
C ARG A 19 4.11 -1.94 -25.37
N VAL A 20 5.24 -1.49 -24.83
CA VAL A 20 5.31 -0.65 -23.64
C VAL A 20 4.85 0.77 -24.01
N LEU A 21 3.87 1.31 -23.30
CA LEU A 21 3.38 2.68 -23.45
C LEU A 21 4.09 3.64 -22.50
N ALA A 22 4.30 3.21 -21.24
CA ALA A 22 5.08 3.95 -20.27
C ALA A 22 5.78 2.96 -19.33
N ASP A 23 7.09 2.99 -19.31
CA ASP A 23 7.90 2.13 -18.42
C ASP A 23 8.20 2.78 -17.07
N ASN A 24 8.00 4.10 -16.95
CA ASN A 24 8.30 4.88 -15.76
C ASN A 24 9.74 4.68 -15.20
N ALA A 25 10.71 4.39 -16.08
CA ALA A 25 12.08 4.06 -15.68
C ALA A 25 12.74 5.15 -14.83
N GLN A 26 12.60 6.42 -15.22
CA GLN A 26 13.14 7.55 -14.47
C GLN A 26 12.49 7.68 -13.08
N LEU A 27 11.17 7.45 -12.99
CA LEU A 27 10.47 7.48 -11.72
C LEU A 27 10.96 6.35 -10.82
N ARG A 28 11.12 5.13 -11.35
CA ARG A 28 11.67 3.99 -10.61
C ARG A 28 13.08 4.26 -10.11
N GLU A 29 13.94 4.83 -10.95
CA GLU A 29 15.30 5.19 -10.56
C GLU A 29 15.31 6.23 -9.42
N ARG A 30 14.54 7.31 -9.58
CA ARG A 30 14.43 8.36 -8.54
C ARG A 30 13.85 7.82 -7.25
N TYR A 31 12.77 7.05 -7.34
CA TYR A 31 12.12 6.44 -6.20
C TYR A 31 13.01 5.39 -5.51
N GLY A 32 13.85 4.69 -6.28
CA GLY A 32 14.85 3.75 -5.75
C GLY A 32 15.90 4.42 -4.84
N LYS A 33 16.15 5.73 -5.02
CA LYS A 33 17.07 6.52 -4.19
C LYS A 33 16.44 6.98 -2.87
N VAL A 34 15.12 6.87 -2.73
CA VAL A 34 14.42 7.18 -1.47
C VAL A 34 14.67 6.05 -0.49
N GLY A 35 15.18 6.38 0.70
CA GLY A 35 15.38 5.40 1.77
C GLY A 35 14.08 4.68 2.12
N LYS A 36 14.08 3.36 2.05
CA LYS A 36 12.90 2.54 2.26
C LYS A 36 13.14 1.56 3.39
N GLY A 37 12.24 1.59 4.37
CA GLY A 37 12.06 0.51 5.31
C GLY A 37 11.18 -0.61 4.74
N LYS A 38 10.90 -1.60 5.55
CA LYS A 38 9.96 -2.69 5.25
C LYS A 38 8.56 -2.13 4.99
N ASN A 39 7.85 -2.72 4.03
CA ASN A 39 6.41 -2.59 3.89
C ASN A 39 5.80 -3.97 4.06
N GLU A 40 4.65 -4.05 4.69
CA GLU A 40 3.94 -5.31 4.84
C GLU A 40 2.43 -5.13 4.80
N PHE A 41 1.74 -6.15 4.32
CA PHE A 41 0.32 -6.35 4.54
C PHE A 41 0.14 -7.28 5.74
N PHE A 42 -0.88 -7.02 6.54
CA PHE A 42 -1.19 -7.83 7.72
C PHE A 42 -2.70 -7.96 7.90
N GLN A 43 -3.08 -8.87 8.78
CA GLN A 43 -4.47 -9.07 9.17
C GLN A 43 -4.61 -9.00 10.68
N VAL A 44 -5.73 -8.44 11.14
CA VAL A 44 -6.08 -8.32 12.56
C VAL A 44 -7.45 -8.95 12.79
N ALA A 45 -7.50 -10.04 13.55
CA ALA A 45 -8.76 -10.60 14.03
C ALA A 45 -9.33 -9.70 15.14
N ILE A 46 -10.57 -9.25 14.98
CA ILE A 46 -11.26 -8.39 15.95
C ILE A 46 -12.44 -9.10 16.61
N ALA A 47 -12.94 -10.18 16.02
CA ALA A 47 -13.96 -11.08 16.55
C ALA A 47 -13.76 -12.47 15.93
N ASP A 48 -14.52 -13.48 16.39
CA ASP A 48 -14.32 -14.89 16.02
C ASP A 48 -14.32 -15.14 14.50
N ASP A 49 -15.07 -14.34 13.75
CA ASP A 49 -15.22 -14.48 12.29
C ASP A 49 -14.91 -13.19 11.53
N VAL A 50 -14.38 -12.16 12.21
CA VAL A 50 -14.09 -10.85 11.60
C VAL A 50 -12.60 -10.55 11.61
N THR A 51 -11.99 -10.54 10.43
CA THR A 51 -10.60 -10.19 10.23
C THR A 51 -10.48 -8.96 9.33
N LEU A 52 -9.82 -7.91 9.84
CA LEU A 52 -9.52 -6.69 9.09
C LEU A 52 -8.19 -6.83 8.35
N ASP A 53 -8.13 -6.25 7.16
CA ASP A 53 -6.88 -6.15 6.40
C ASP A 53 -6.19 -4.81 6.68
N GLY A 54 -4.87 -4.83 6.72
CA GLY A 54 -4.05 -3.65 6.94
C GLY A 54 -2.75 -3.67 6.15
N TRP A 55 -2.11 -2.53 6.06
CA TRP A 55 -0.73 -2.39 5.64
C TRP A 55 0.05 -1.50 6.59
N ALA A 56 1.36 -1.69 6.63
CA ALA A 56 2.30 -0.84 7.36
C ALA A 56 3.52 -0.49 6.51
N MET A 57 3.99 0.74 6.65
CA MET A 57 5.28 1.22 6.16
C MET A 57 6.15 1.60 7.35
N TYR A 58 7.35 1.09 7.36
CA TYR A 58 8.31 1.33 8.44
C TYR A 58 9.44 2.26 8.02
N PRO A 59 10.07 3.01 8.97
CA PRO A 59 11.37 3.63 8.77
C PRO A 59 12.43 2.61 8.31
N ALA A 60 13.47 3.07 7.63
CA ALA A 60 14.55 2.20 7.17
C ALA A 60 15.36 1.57 8.33
N ASP A 61 15.44 2.27 9.46
CA ASP A 61 16.09 1.88 10.69
C ASP A 61 15.13 1.37 11.77
N PHE A 62 13.95 0.90 11.36
CA PHE A 62 12.93 0.40 12.26
C PHE A 62 13.43 -0.74 13.15
N ASP A 63 13.28 -0.55 14.45
CA ASP A 63 13.61 -1.51 15.50
C ASP A 63 12.36 -1.77 16.33
N PRO A 64 11.82 -3.00 16.36
CA PRO A 64 10.61 -3.33 17.12
C PRO A 64 10.78 -3.23 18.63
N ALA A 65 12.01 -3.17 19.13
CA ALA A 65 12.29 -2.96 20.56
C ALA A 65 12.15 -1.49 21.00
N LYS A 66 12.00 -0.56 20.06
CA LYS A 66 11.85 0.87 20.31
C LYS A 66 10.42 1.34 20.15
N SER A 67 10.08 2.45 20.80
CA SER A 67 8.82 3.14 20.58
C SER A 67 8.93 4.06 19.37
N TRP A 68 7.94 4.01 18.48
CA TRP A 68 7.87 4.82 17.27
C TRP A 68 6.55 5.60 17.23
N PRO A 69 6.56 6.84 16.76
CA PRO A 69 5.31 7.53 16.49
C PRO A 69 4.58 6.83 15.33
N VAL A 70 3.27 6.68 15.45
CA VAL A 70 2.45 6.01 14.45
C VAL A 70 1.45 7.00 13.87
N LEU A 71 1.36 7.03 12.53
CA LEU A 71 0.28 7.70 11.82
C LEU A 71 -0.66 6.65 11.24
N PHE A 72 -1.94 6.71 11.62
CA PHE A 72 -2.98 5.91 10.98
C PHE A 72 -3.64 6.69 9.86
N HIS A 73 -3.56 6.14 8.64
CA HIS A 73 -4.29 6.62 7.47
C HIS A 73 -5.57 5.80 7.34
N VAL A 74 -6.71 6.43 7.55
CA VAL A 74 -8.01 5.75 7.53
C VAL A 74 -8.97 6.41 6.55
N TYR A 75 -9.84 5.59 5.97
CA TYR A 75 -10.99 6.01 5.21
C TYR A 75 -12.23 5.37 5.85
N GLY A 76 -13.04 6.18 6.52
CA GLY A 76 -14.12 5.69 7.39
C GLY A 76 -15.45 5.43 6.69
N GLU A 77 -15.53 5.51 5.36
CA GLU A 77 -16.77 5.36 4.60
C GLU A 77 -16.76 4.07 3.75
N PRO A 78 -17.94 3.51 3.40
CA PRO A 78 -18.05 2.22 2.69
C PRO A 78 -17.73 2.30 1.18
N TRP A 79 -17.35 3.47 0.65
CA TRP A 79 -17.16 3.68 -0.79
C TRP A 79 -15.77 3.29 -1.31
N SER A 80 -14.79 3.18 -0.45
CA SER A 80 -13.41 2.91 -0.86
C SER A 80 -12.65 2.08 0.16
N GLN A 81 -11.51 1.55 -0.27
CA GLN A 81 -10.52 0.86 0.53
C GLN A 81 -9.24 1.67 0.56
N THR A 82 -8.50 1.58 1.66
CA THR A 82 -7.11 2.06 1.77
C THR A 82 -6.09 0.93 1.64
N VAL A 83 -6.51 -0.31 1.91
CA VAL A 83 -5.64 -1.49 1.85
C VAL A 83 -5.69 -2.11 0.45
N LYS A 84 -4.77 -1.65 -0.40
CA LYS A 84 -4.64 -2.09 -1.80
C LYS A 84 -3.18 -2.27 -2.19
N ASP A 85 -2.87 -3.32 -2.93
CA ASP A 85 -1.55 -3.48 -3.55
C ASP A 85 -1.48 -2.70 -4.87
N THR A 86 -1.58 -1.38 -4.77
CA THR A 86 -1.51 -0.47 -5.90
C THR A 86 -0.58 0.70 -5.62
N TRP A 87 0.03 1.26 -6.67
CA TRP A 87 0.80 2.48 -6.58
C TRP A 87 -0.12 3.69 -6.39
N PHE A 88 -0.11 4.26 -5.18
CA PHE A 88 -0.92 5.43 -4.80
C PHE A 88 -0.05 6.70 -4.80
N LEU A 89 0.18 7.29 -5.96
CA LEU A 89 1.18 8.32 -6.20
C LEU A 89 1.29 9.38 -5.07
N ASN A 90 0.23 10.12 -4.79
CA ASN A 90 0.32 11.25 -3.85
C ASN A 90 0.40 10.80 -2.40
N HIS A 91 -0.51 9.94 -1.95
CA HIS A 91 -0.51 9.45 -0.57
C HIS A 91 0.70 8.57 -0.29
N HIS A 92 1.09 7.72 -1.24
CA HIS A 92 2.24 6.83 -1.08
C HIS A 92 3.55 7.61 -0.86
N LEU A 93 3.80 8.66 -1.64
CA LEU A 93 4.99 9.49 -1.48
C LEU A 93 4.97 10.27 -0.17
N PHE A 94 3.81 10.77 0.26
CA PHE A 94 3.65 11.43 1.55
C PHE A 94 3.89 10.46 2.71
N HIS A 95 3.32 9.26 2.67
CA HIS A 95 3.57 8.23 3.67
C HIS A 95 5.06 7.84 3.72
N ARG A 96 5.69 7.70 2.55
CA ARG A 96 7.11 7.39 2.46
C ARG A 96 7.99 8.52 3.04
N TRP A 97 7.61 9.76 2.82
CA TRP A 97 8.29 10.89 3.44
C TRP A 97 8.16 10.86 4.96
N LEU A 98 7.00 10.55 5.51
CA LEU A 98 6.81 10.39 6.95
C LEU A 98 7.68 9.28 7.54
N THR A 99 7.86 8.16 6.83
CA THR A 99 8.76 7.10 7.32
C THR A 99 10.22 7.56 7.37
N GLN A 100 10.66 8.50 6.53
CA GLN A 100 11.97 9.12 6.62
C GLN A 100 12.11 10.05 7.82
N LEU A 101 11.01 10.59 8.33
CA LEU A 101 10.98 11.37 9.57
C LEU A 101 10.83 10.50 10.82
N GLY A 102 10.88 9.18 10.68
CA GLY A 102 10.80 8.23 11.79
C GLY A 102 9.38 7.85 12.22
N TYR A 103 8.37 8.06 11.38
CA TYR A 103 7.02 7.57 11.67
C TYR A 103 6.82 6.18 11.08
N VAL A 104 6.14 5.31 11.83
CA VAL A 104 5.45 4.16 11.24
C VAL A 104 4.13 4.65 10.68
N VAL A 105 3.84 4.34 9.43
CA VAL A 105 2.55 4.70 8.79
C VAL A 105 1.76 3.44 8.55
N MET A 106 0.52 3.40 9.01
CA MET A 106 -0.35 2.23 8.94
C MET A 106 -1.73 2.60 8.40
N SER A 107 -2.39 1.62 7.81
CA SER A 107 -3.80 1.69 7.48
C SER A 107 -4.48 0.37 7.74
N ILE A 108 -5.73 0.43 8.16
CA ILE A 108 -6.60 -0.73 8.37
C ILE A 108 -7.96 -0.40 7.75
N ASP A 109 -8.44 -1.26 6.90
CA ASP A 109 -9.79 -1.13 6.35
C ASP A 109 -10.83 -1.60 7.37
N ALA A 110 -11.81 -0.75 7.65
CA ALA A 110 -12.90 -1.06 8.56
C ALA A 110 -13.87 -2.09 7.93
N ARG A 111 -14.65 -2.75 8.78
CA ARG A 111 -15.77 -3.59 8.35
C ARG A 111 -16.74 -2.75 7.50
N GLY A 112 -17.23 -3.31 6.40
CA GLY A 112 -18.13 -2.65 5.46
C GLY A 112 -17.42 -1.92 4.30
N THR A 113 -16.09 -1.92 4.24
CA THR A 113 -15.36 -1.46 3.05
C THR A 113 -15.60 -2.42 1.87
N PRO A 114 -15.49 -1.96 0.59
CA PRO A 114 -15.76 -2.80 -0.57
C PRO A 114 -14.65 -3.84 -0.79
N ALA A 115 -14.59 -4.86 0.05
CA ALA A 115 -13.68 -5.99 -0.03
C ALA A 115 -14.43 -7.28 -0.41
N PRO A 116 -13.79 -8.26 -1.07
CA PRO A 116 -14.43 -9.51 -1.48
C PRO A 116 -14.59 -10.49 -0.30
N LYS A 117 -15.18 -10.02 0.79
CA LYS A 117 -15.35 -10.75 2.06
C LYS A 117 -16.78 -11.27 2.30
N GLY A 118 -17.65 -11.16 1.29
CA GLY A 118 -19.02 -11.66 1.36
C GLY A 118 -20.05 -10.62 1.81
N ARG A 119 -21.30 -11.07 1.94
CA ARG A 119 -22.45 -10.19 2.20
C ARG A 119 -22.42 -9.62 3.63
N ASP A 120 -21.93 -10.37 4.56
CA ASP A 120 -21.99 -10.01 5.99
C ASP A 120 -20.82 -9.11 6.43
N TRP A 121 -19.95 -8.81 5.47
CA TRP A 121 -18.85 -7.85 5.61
C TRP A 121 -19.37 -6.41 5.50
#